data_5dd520d4d7c9f8ffb4acff9d18af38d4
#
_entry.id   5dd520d4d7c9f8ffb4acff9d18af38d4
#
_cell.length_a   1.000
_cell.length_b   1.000
_cell.length_c   1.000
_cell.angle_alpha   90.00
_cell.angle_beta   90.00
_cell.angle_gamma   90.00
#
_symmetry.space_group_name_H-M   'P 1'
#
loop_
_entity.id
_entity.type
_entity.pdbx_description
1 polymer ?
#
loop_
_entity_poly.entity_id
_entity_poly.type
_entity_poly.pdbx_seq_one_letter_code
_entity_poly.pdbx_strand_id
1 'polypeptide(L)'
;MKNTPFSFVIPVLNEADNIGHTLAILKSRFPNSETIVVDGGSSDGTDEIAKKDCDIFLESSAGRATQMNLGALRAQGEVLFFLHADTVPDFSEAEFSDQLSLSTIWGFCRLKLSGQKVIYKVISSLINKRSEITYVSSGDQMIFVRRAVFDALGGYGNLSLMEDIYLSKQLRVISKPQVMSLEVVSSSRRWEENGVIRTVVLMWTLRAAYFCGVSPNLLKKFY
;
A
#
# COMPACT_ATOMS: atom_id res chain seq x y z
N MET A 1 0.74 13.80 -24.31
CA MET A 1 0.95 13.05 -23.06
C MET A 1 -0.43 12.79 -22.48
N LYS A 2 -0.78 11.55 -22.11
CA LYS A 2 -2.01 11.30 -21.37
C LYS A 2 -1.92 12.10 -20.07
N ASN A 3 -2.93 12.89 -19.77
CA ASN A 3 -3.03 13.56 -18.47
C ASN A 3 -3.43 12.46 -17.47
N THR A 4 -2.44 11.80 -16.86
CA THR A 4 -2.65 10.66 -15.96
C THR A 4 -2.89 11.21 -14.56
N PRO A 5 -4.13 11.17 -14.03
CA PRO A 5 -4.42 11.79 -12.74
C PRO A 5 -3.77 11.02 -11.57
N PHE A 6 -3.60 9.69 -11.74
CA PHE A 6 -3.19 8.76 -10.68
C PHE A 6 -2.05 7.86 -11.13
N SER A 7 -1.13 7.57 -10.20
CA SER A 7 -0.05 6.60 -10.38
C SER A 7 -0.10 5.56 -9.26
N PHE A 8 -0.22 4.29 -9.63
CA PHE A 8 -0.14 3.17 -8.70
C PHE A 8 1.29 2.66 -8.64
N VAL A 9 1.93 2.77 -7.49
CA VAL A 9 3.27 2.25 -7.21
C VAL A 9 3.12 0.93 -6.45
N ILE A 10 3.58 -0.16 -7.07
CA ILE A 10 3.37 -1.53 -6.59
C ILE A 10 4.74 -2.19 -6.37
N PRO A 11 5.21 -2.27 -5.12
CA PRO A 11 6.42 -3.03 -4.81
C PRO A 11 6.11 -4.52 -4.84
N VAL A 12 6.94 -5.30 -5.52
CA VAL A 12 6.80 -6.76 -5.63
C VAL A 12 8.08 -7.49 -5.21
N LEU A 13 7.91 -8.66 -4.61
CA LEU A 13 8.98 -9.63 -4.35
C LEU A 13 8.34 -11.02 -4.20
N ASN A 14 8.49 -11.87 -5.22
CA ASN A 14 7.88 -13.19 -5.29
C ASN A 14 6.34 -13.15 -5.13
N GLU A 15 5.69 -12.43 -6.04
CA GLU A 15 4.23 -12.21 -6.06
C GLU A 15 3.59 -12.68 -7.38
N ALA A 16 4.15 -13.72 -8.05
CA ALA A 16 3.66 -14.23 -9.31
C ALA A 16 2.16 -14.63 -9.28
N ASP A 17 1.70 -15.16 -8.15
CA ASP A 17 0.30 -15.55 -7.95
C ASP A 17 -0.68 -14.38 -7.90
N ASN A 18 -0.21 -13.17 -7.56
CA ASN A 18 -1.07 -12.02 -7.28
C ASN A 18 -0.97 -10.91 -8.33
N ILE A 19 0.24 -10.62 -8.80
CA ILE A 19 0.50 -9.39 -9.57
C ILE A 19 -0.31 -9.27 -10.85
N GLY A 20 -0.48 -10.37 -11.60
CA GLY A 20 -1.26 -10.36 -12.83
C GLY A 20 -2.74 -10.03 -12.60
N HIS A 21 -3.34 -10.58 -11.53
CA HIS A 21 -4.72 -10.27 -11.16
C HIS A 21 -4.86 -8.80 -10.73
N THR A 22 -3.93 -8.30 -9.92
CA THR A 22 -3.94 -6.92 -9.44
C THR A 22 -3.83 -5.93 -10.60
N LEU A 23 -2.92 -6.14 -11.55
CA LEU A 23 -2.77 -5.31 -12.74
C LEU A 23 -4.04 -5.32 -13.62
N ALA A 24 -4.64 -6.49 -13.81
CA ALA A 24 -5.88 -6.61 -14.58
C ALA A 24 -7.05 -5.81 -13.94
N ILE A 25 -7.19 -5.87 -12.61
CA ILE A 25 -8.19 -5.09 -11.87
C ILE A 25 -7.92 -3.58 -12.00
N LEU A 26 -6.67 -3.15 -11.81
CA LEU A 26 -6.32 -1.73 -11.95
C LEU A 26 -6.60 -1.22 -13.36
N LYS A 27 -6.23 -1.95 -14.39
CA LYS A 27 -6.49 -1.59 -15.78
C LYS A 27 -7.99 -1.46 -16.09
N SER A 28 -8.82 -2.30 -15.47
CA SER A 28 -10.26 -2.27 -15.62
C SER A 28 -10.93 -1.12 -14.85
N ARG A 29 -10.52 -0.91 -13.60
CA ARG A 29 -11.17 0.05 -12.68
C ARG A 29 -10.59 1.46 -12.75
N PHE A 30 -9.33 1.60 -13.18
CA PHE A 30 -8.58 2.86 -13.28
C PHE A 30 -7.93 3.02 -14.66
N PRO A 31 -8.72 3.11 -15.73
CA PRO A 31 -8.23 3.07 -17.12
C PRO A 31 -7.37 4.28 -17.52
N ASN A 32 -7.45 5.40 -16.80
CA ASN A 32 -6.67 6.61 -17.06
C ASN A 32 -5.46 6.76 -16.14
N SER A 33 -5.22 5.80 -15.28
CA SER A 33 -4.08 5.77 -14.36
C SER A 33 -2.88 5.07 -14.97
N GLU A 34 -1.69 5.30 -14.43
CA GLU A 34 -0.50 4.51 -14.73
C GLU A 34 -0.19 3.51 -13.61
N THR A 35 0.35 2.38 -14.00
CA THR A 35 0.80 1.31 -13.10
C THR A 35 2.30 1.16 -13.16
N ILE A 36 2.98 1.30 -12.02
CA ILE A 36 4.43 1.24 -11.89
C ILE A 36 4.76 0.07 -10.97
N VAL A 37 5.28 -1.00 -11.54
CA VAL A 37 5.73 -2.15 -10.75
C VAL A 37 7.22 -2.04 -10.50
N VAL A 38 7.61 -2.20 -9.23
CA VAL A 38 9.02 -2.16 -8.83
C VAL A 38 9.38 -3.50 -8.20
N ASP A 39 10.18 -4.29 -8.91
CA ASP A 39 10.62 -5.60 -8.48
C ASP A 39 11.86 -5.53 -7.59
N GLY A 40 11.81 -6.24 -6.48
CA GLY A 40 12.89 -6.34 -5.49
C GLY A 40 13.85 -7.51 -5.73
N GLY A 41 13.87 -8.09 -6.93
CA GLY A 41 14.68 -9.26 -7.29
C GLY A 41 13.91 -10.57 -7.12
N SER A 42 12.72 -10.68 -7.68
CA SER A 42 11.90 -11.90 -7.69
C SER A 42 12.57 -13.03 -8.46
N SER A 43 12.25 -14.28 -8.09
CA SER A 43 12.77 -15.49 -8.69
C SER A 43 11.68 -16.50 -9.10
N ASP A 44 10.41 -16.10 -9.00
CA ASP A 44 9.23 -16.94 -9.24
C ASP A 44 8.48 -16.64 -10.55
N GLY A 45 9.03 -15.74 -11.40
CA GLY A 45 8.37 -15.29 -12.63
C GLY A 45 7.49 -14.05 -12.46
N THR A 46 7.48 -13.42 -11.28
CA THR A 46 6.77 -12.15 -11.03
C THR A 46 7.12 -11.08 -12.06
N ASP A 47 8.41 -10.94 -12.39
CA ASP A 47 8.92 -9.93 -13.32
C ASP A 47 8.39 -10.13 -14.75
N GLU A 48 8.32 -11.38 -15.23
CA GLU A 48 7.79 -11.70 -16.56
C GLU A 48 6.31 -11.31 -16.70
N ILE A 49 5.52 -11.60 -15.63
CA ILE A 49 4.10 -11.26 -15.57
C ILE A 49 3.94 -9.74 -15.52
N ALA A 50 4.68 -9.08 -14.63
CA ALA A 50 4.57 -7.64 -14.43
C ALA A 50 4.96 -6.84 -15.69
N LYS A 51 6.07 -7.18 -16.36
CA LYS A 51 6.56 -6.53 -17.59
C LYS A 51 5.53 -6.55 -18.72
N LYS A 52 4.67 -7.56 -18.75
CA LYS A 52 3.65 -7.71 -19.80
C LYS A 52 2.47 -6.76 -19.61
N ASP A 53 2.08 -6.48 -18.37
CA ASP A 53 0.79 -5.89 -18.06
C ASP A 53 0.87 -4.52 -17.35
N CYS A 54 2.05 -4.09 -16.83
CA CYS A 54 2.23 -2.75 -16.25
C CYS A 54 2.66 -1.71 -17.29
N ASP A 55 2.47 -0.42 -17.00
CA ASP A 55 2.93 0.67 -17.85
C ASP A 55 4.44 0.92 -17.69
N ILE A 56 4.96 0.79 -16.46
CA ILE A 56 6.38 0.98 -16.14
C ILE A 56 6.84 -0.17 -15.25
N PHE A 57 7.91 -0.86 -15.67
CA PHE A 57 8.58 -1.87 -14.85
C PHE A 57 9.97 -1.37 -14.44
N LEU A 58 10.30 -1.51 -13.17
CA LEU A 58 11.58 -1.11 -12.57
C LEU A 58 12.14 -2.25 -11.71
N GLU A 59 13.45 -2.32 -11.65
CA GLU A 59 14.17 -3.24 -10.76
C GLU A 59 14.89 -2.45 -9.67
N SER A 60 14.91 -2.96 -8.46
CA SER A 60 15.60 -2.37 -7.31
C SER A 60 16.14 -3.44 -6.36
N SER A 61 16.91 -3.03 -5.38
CA SER A 61 17.15 -3.90 -4.21
C SER A 61 15.87 -4.13 -3.42
N ALA A 62 15.75 -5.31 -2.82
CA ALA A 62 14.61 -5.67 -1.98
C ALA A 62 14.44 -4.71 -0.79
N GLY A 63 13.24 -4.16 -0.65
CA GLY A 63 12.86 -3.27 0.45
C GLY A 63 11.70 -2.37 0.03
N ARG A 64 10.54 -2.53 0.69
CA ARG A 64 9.31 -1.81 0.31
C ARG A 64 9.52 -0.30 0.19
N ALA A 65 10.15 0.33 1.18
CA ALA A 65 10.44 1.76 1.14
C ALA A 65 11.28 2.16 -0.09
N THR A 66 12.34 1.40 -0.38
CA THR A 66 13.23 1.63 -1.54
C THR A 66 12.45 1.49 -2.85
N GLN A 67 11.68 0.41 -2.98
CA GLN A 67 10.86 0.15 -4.17
C GLN A 67 9.79 1.23 -4.37
N MET A 68 9.06 1.61 -3.32
CA MET A 68 8.03 2.64 -3.40
C MET A 68 8.60 4.02 -3.73
N ASN A 69 9.75 4.38 -3.17
CA ASN A 69 10.44 5.63 -3.52
C ASN A 69 10.90 5.65 -4.98
N LEU A 70 11.47 4.54 -5.47
CA LEU A 70 11.90 4.43 -6.87
C LEU A 70 10.71 4.55 -7.83
N GLY A 71 9.59 3.88 -7.52
CA GLY A 71 8.38 3.98 -8.32
C GLY A 71 7.79 5.40 -8.32
N ALA A 72 7.72 6.04 -7.15
CA ALA A 72 7.24 7.41 -7.02
C ALA A 72 8.07 8.41 -7.83
N LEU A 73 9.38 8.23 -7.89
CA LEU A 73 10.28 9.07 -8.70
C LEU A 73 9.97 9.00 -10.20
N ARG A 74 9.39 7.92 -10.69
CA ARG A 74 9.02 7.72 -12.10
C ARG A 74 7.56 8.07 -12.40
N ALA A 75 6.77 8.26 -11.37
CA ALA A 75 5.35 8.55 -11.45
C ALA A 75 5.07 9.92 -12.10
N GLN A 76 4.05 9.97 -12.95
CA GLN A 76 3.60 11.18 -13.64
C GLN A 76 2.28 11.73 -13.07
N GLY A 77 1.50 10.90 -12.37
CA GLY A 77 0.22 11.27 -11.78
C GLY A 77 0.35 12.32 -10.67
N GLU A 78 -0.69 13.11 -10.49
CA GLU A 78 -0.75 14.12 -9.42
C GLU A 78 -0.93 13.47 -8.04
N VAL A 79 -1.58 12.31 -7.99
CA VAL A 79 -1.79 11.53 -6.77
C VAL A 79 -1.11 10.18 -6.93
N LEU A 80 -0.25 9.87 -5.97
CA LEU A 80 0.41 8.58 -5.83
C LEU A 80 -0.43 7.66 -4.97
N PHE A 81 -0.64 6.43 -5.44
CA PHE A 81 -1.16 5.32 -4.65
C PHE A 81 -0.05 4.32 -4.38
N PHE A 82 0.11 3.93 -3.14
CA PHE A 82 0.99 2.84 -2.75
C PHE A 82 0.15 1.60 -2.46
N LEU A 83 0.30 0.58 -3.28
CA LEU A 83 -0.55 -0.61 -3.28
C LEU A 83 0.30 -1.87 -3.21
N HIS A 84 -0.07 -2.81 -2.33
CA HIS A 84 0.57 -4.12 -2.31
C HIS A 84 0.05 -5.01 -3.45
N ALA A 85 0.89 -5.94 -3.93
CA ALA A 85 0.56 -6.81 -5.06
C ALA A 85 -0.64 -7.74 -4.80
N ASP A 86 -0.98 -8.02 -3.55
CA ASP A 86 -2.09 -8.85 -3.10
C ASP A 86 -3.32 -8.06 -2.65
N THR A 87 -3.36 -6.76 -2.96
CA THR A 87 -4.43 -5.83 -2.58
C THR A 87 -5.03 -5.18 -3.83
N VAL A 88 -6.35 -5.17 -3.92
CA VAL A 88 -7.07 -4.59 -5.05
C VAL A 88 -8.16 -3.62 -4.59
N PRO A 89 -8.38 -2.49 -5.28
CA PRO A 89 -9.50 -1.58 -4.99
C PRO A 89 -10.82 -2.26 -5.36
N ASP A 90 -11.86 -2.14 -4.50
CA ASP A 90 -13.23 -2.60 -4.78
C ASP A 90 -14.14 -1.45 -5.25
N PHE A 91 -13.56 -0.51 -6.00
CA PHE A 91 -14.20 0.70 -6.54
C PHE A 91 -13.50 1.15 -7.81
N SER A 92 -14.15 2.03 -8.57
CA SER A 92 -13.64 2.59 -9.81
C SER A 92 -12.92 3.94 -9.61
N GLU A 93 -12.19 4.36 -10.65
CA GLU A 93 -11.55 5.68 -10.71
C GLU A 93 -12.55 6.84 -10.54
N ALA A 94 -13.76 6.70 -11.10
CA ALA A 94 -14.81 7.70 -10.96
C ALA A 94 -15.28 7.82 -9.49
N GLU A 95 -15.59 6.71 -8.83
CA GLU A 95 -16.02 6.69 -7.43
C GLU A 95 -14.94 7.25 -6.49
N PHE A 96 -13.65 7.01 -6.80
CA PHE A 96 -12.56 7.61 -6.04
C PHE A 96 -12.49 9.13 -6.28
N SER A 97 -12.57 9.55 -7.53
CA SER A 97 -12.50 10.96 -7.92
C SER A 97 -13.64 11.79 -7.34
N ASP A 98 -14.84 11.22 -7.27
CA ASP A 98 -16.03 11.87 -6.68
C ASP A 98 -15.87 12.12 -5.18
N GLN A 99 -15.14 11.24 -4.47
CA GLN A 99 -14.87 11.42 -3.03
C GLN A 99 -13.63 12.27 -2.77
N LEU A 100 -12.70 12.38 -3.71
CA LEU A 100 -11.45 13.09 -3.52
C LEU A 100 -11.65 14.60 -3.47
N SER A 101 -11.52 15.20 -2.29
CA SER A 101 -11.57 16.67 -2.17
C SER A 101 -10.35 17.33 -2.79
N LEU A 102 -10.53 18.49 -3.40
CA LEU A 102 -9.44 19.33 -3.93
C LEU A 102 -8.41 19.73 -2.85
N SER A 103 -8.88 19.88 -1.62
CA SER A 103 -8.02 20.20 -0.47
C SER A 103 -7.31 18.99 0.15
N THR A 104 -7.61 17.78 -0.31
CA THR A 104 -7.02 16.57 0.24
C THR A 104 -5.54 16.48 -0.12
N ILE A 105 -4.70 16.37 0.89
CA ILE A 105 -3.25 16.18 0.77
C ILE A 105 -2.92 14.70 0.70
N TRP A 106 -3.52 13.90 1.59
CA TRP A 106 -3.30 12.46 1.68
C TRP A 106 -4.48 11.76 2.36
N GLY A 107 -4.50 10.45 2.24
CA GLY A 107 -5.49 9.63 2.89
C GLY A 107 -5.23 8.15 2.68
N PHE A 108 -6.23 7.35 3.03
CA PHE A 108 -6.21 5.90 2.86
C PHE A 108 -7.62 5.34 2.72
N CYS A 109 -7.71 4.14 2.14
CA CYS A 109 -8.96 3.42 1.99
C CYS A 109 -9.21 2.50 3.19
N ARG A 110 -10.46 2.01 3.30
CA ARG A 110 -10.79 0.98 4.27
C ARG A 110 -10.31 -0.38 3.80
N LEU A 111 -9.77 -1.15 4.73
CA LEU A 111 -9.34 -2.52 4.48
C LEU A 111 -10.51 -3.50 4.63
N LYS A 112 -10.59 -4.44 3.69
CA LYS A 112 -11.40 -5.64 3.77
C LYS A 112 -10.51 -6.84 3.46
N LEU A 113 -10.48 -7.84 4.32
CA LEU A 113 -9.78 -9.09 4.05
C LEU A 113 -10.65 -10.00 3.17
N SER A 114 -10.01 -10.68 2.19
CA SER A 114 -10.70 -11.46 1.16
C SER A 114 -11.41 -12.73 1.68
N GLY A 115 -10.99 -13.24 2.84
CA GLY A 115 -11.54 -14.47 3.42
C GLY A 115 -12.98 -14.34 3.91
N GLN A 116 -13.75 -15.43 3.85
CA GLN A 116 -15.17 -15.45 4.23
C GLN A 116 -15.41 -15.61 5.75
N LYS A 117 -14.38 -15.94 6.53
CA LYS A 117 -14.55 -16.15 7.99
C LYS A 117 -14.93 -14.85 8.70
N VAL A 118 -15.86 -14.94 9.64
CA VAL A 118 -16.33 -13.78 10.45
C VAL A 118 -15.16 -13.06 11.12
N ILE A 119 -14.14 -13.80 11.55
CA ILE A 119 -12.95 -13.22 12.19
C ILE A 119 -12.23 -12.22 11.30
N TYR A 120 -12.20 -12.39 9.97
CA TYR A 120 -11.56 -11.45 9.04
C TYR A 120 -12.32 -10.13 8.96
N LYS A 121 -13.65 -10.16 9.06
CA LYS A 121 -14.48 -8.94 9.16
C LYS A 121 -14.17 -8.17 10.45
N VAL A 122 -14.01 -8.90 11.56
CA VAL A 122 -13.65 -8.29 12.85
C VAL A 122 -12.27 -7.66 12.78
N ILE A 123 -11.27 -8.37 12.24
CA ILE A 123 -9.91 -7.85 12.08
C ILE A 123 -9.89 -6.61 11.20
N SER A 124 -10.54 -6.65 10.03
CA SER A 124 -10.64 -5.49 9.12
C SER A 124 -11.27 -4.29 9.83
N SER A 125 -12.36 -4.49 10.57
CA SER A 125 -13.02 -3.44 11.35
C SER A 125 -12.11 -2.83 12.42
N LEU A 126 -11.35 -3.66 13.14
CA LEU A 126 -10.40 -3.19 14.17
C LEU A 126 -9.25 -2.40 13.55
N ILE A 127 -8.70 -2.87 12.41
CA ILE A 127 -7.64 -2.16 11.68
C ILE A 127 -8.17 -0.80 11.20
N ASN A 128 -9.33 -0.76 10.58
CA ASN A 128 -9.95 0.47 10.08
C ASN A 128 -10.19 1.47 11.22
N LYS A 129 -10.86 1.02 12.31
CA LYS A 129 -11.13 1.88 13.47
C LYS A 129 -9.86 2.43 14.11
N ARG A 130 -8.82 1.60 14.26
CA ARG A 130 -7.52 2.05 14.74
C ARG A 130 -6.96 3.16 13.83
N SER A 131 -6.95 2.93 12.50
CA SER A 131 -6.38 3.88 11.55
C SER A 131 -7.16 5.21 11.51
N GLU A 132 -8.48 5.16 11.61
CA GLU A 132 -9.35 6.32 11.72
C GLU A 132 -9.07 7.16 12.99
N ILE A 133 -8.83 6.50 14.13
CA ILE A 133 -8.55 7.18 15.41
C ILE A 133 -7.12 7.73 15.46
N THR A 134 -6.15 6.95 15.01
CA THR A 134 -4.73 7.30 15.15
C THR A 134 -4.19 8.13 14.00
N TYR A 135 -4.91 8.16 12.86
CA TYR A 135 -4.43 8.70 11.59
C TYR A 135 -3.11 8.04 11.14
N VAL A 136 -2.98 6.74 11.43
CA VAL A 136 -1.84 5.93 11.01
C VAL A 136 -2.35 4.73 10.23
N SER A 137 -2.16 4.78 8.92
CA SER A 137 -2.53 3.70 8.01
C SER A 137 -1.56 2.51 8.11
N SER A 138 -1.98 1.36 7.62
CA SER A 138 -1.10 0.24 7.25
C SER A 138 -0.99 0.17 5.73
N GLY A 139 0.08 -0.45 5.21
CA GLY A 139 0.32 -0.57 3.77
C GLY A 139 -0.84 -1.23 3.01
N ASP A 140 -1.56 -2.15 3.67
CA ASP A 140 -2.73 -2.84 3.09
C ASP A 140 -3.96 -1.92 2.89
N GLN A 141 -3.94 -0.68 3.38
CA GLN A 141 -5.03 0.28 3.26
C GLN A 141 -4.90 1.21 2.04
N MET A 142 -4.01 0.93 1.11
CA MET A 142 -3.76 1.76 -0.08
C MET A 142 -3.64 3.25 0.28
N ILE A 143 -2.48 3.62 0.80
CA ILE A 143 -2.17 5.03 1.09
C ILE A 143 -2.12 5.80 -0.22
N PHE A 144 -2.79 6.94 -0.25
CA PHE A 144 -2.65 7.89 -1.35
C PHE A 144 -2.19 9.26 -0.84
N VAL A 145 -1.41 9.95 -1.68
CA VAL A 145 -0.84 11.26 -1.33
C VAL A 145 -0.61 12.10 -2.58
N ARG A 146 -0.79 13.42 -2.48
CA ARG A 146 -0.38 14.34 -3.54
C ARG A 146 1.12 14.21 -3.77
N ARG A 147 1.52 13.97 -5.03
CA ARG A 147 2.94 13.77 -5.42
C ARG A 147 3.83 14.90 -4.92
N ALA A 148 3.43 16.16 -5.12
CA ALA A 148 4.20 17.31 -4.65
C ALA A 148 4.49 17.29 -3.14
N VAL A 149 3.56 16.78 -2.32
CA VAL A 149 3.75 16.64 -0.87
C VAL A 149 4.66 15.48 -0.55
N PHE A 150 4.50 14.34 -1.23
CA PHE A 150 5.38 13.18 -1.08
C PHE A 150 6.84 13.54 -1.40
N ASP A 151 7.06 14.25 -2.50
CA ASP A 151 8.38 14.72 -2.93
C ASP A 151 8.98 15.71 -1.92
N ALA A 152 8.18 16.67 -1.42
CA ALA A 152 8.61 17.63 -0.42
C ALA A 152 8.99 17.00 0.93
N LEU A 153 8.37 15.86 1.30
CA LEU A 153 8.71 15.07 2.49
C LEU A 153 9.98 14.22 2.30
N GLY A 154 10.47 14.07 1.07
CA GLY A 154 11.57 13.16 0.75
C GLY A 154 11.15 11.69 0.69
N GLY A 155 9.84 11.41 0.57
CA GLY A 155 9.30 10.07 0.39
C GLY A 155 9.23 9.22 1.66
N TYR A 156 9.25 7.90 1.48
CA TYR A 156 9.36 6.94 2.57
C TYR A 156 10.74 7.00 3.22
N GLY A 157 10.78 6.96 4.55
CA GLY A 157 12.05 6.77 5.26
C GLY A 157 12.73 5.45 4.87
N ASN A 158 14.05 5.43 4.87
CA ASN A 158 14.83 4.21 4.60
C ASN A 158 14.73 3.21 5.76
N LEU A 159 13.56 2.59 5.87
CA LEU A 159 13.20 1.63 6.92
C LEU A 159 12.97 0.25 6.31
N SER A 160 13.47 -0.77 7.00
CA SER A 160 13.27 -2.15 6.56
C SER A 160 11.90 -2.74 6.95
N LEU A 161 11.16 -2.05 7.82
CA LEU A 161 9.82 -2.38 8.30
C LEU A 161 9.18 -1.12 8.91
N MET A 162 7.83 -1.03 8.96
CA MET A 162 7.06 0.09 9.51
C MET A 162 7.18 1.40 8.71
N GLU A 163 7.54 1.31 7.44
CA GLU A 163 7.65 2.42 6.50
C GLU A 163 6.31 3.17 6.33
N ASP A 164 5.19 2.42 6.32
CA ASP A 164 3.82 2.92 6.26
C ASP A 164 3.46 3.77 7.49
N ILE A 165 3.81 3.27 8.67
CA ILE A 165 3.62 3.99 9.94
C ILE A 165 4.46 5.27 9.96
N TYR A 166 5.70 5.19 9.49
CA TYR A 166 6.59 6.34 9.42
C TYR A 166 6.01 7.42 8.51
N LEU A 167 5.64 7.07 7.27
CA LEU A 167 5.04 8.01 6.33
C LEU A 167 3.75 8.62 6.88
N SER A 168 2.85 7.81 7.43
CA SER A 168 1.60 8.30 8.05
C SER A 168 1.87 9.30 9.17
N LYS A 169 2.91 9.08 10.00
CA LYS A 169 3.31 10.01 11.06
C LYS A 169 3.80 11.35 10.50
N GLN A 170 4.54 11.35 9.41
CA GLN A 170 5.00 12.58 8.76
C GLN A 170 3.84 13.33 8.14
N LEU A 171 2.99 12.64 7.38
CA LEU A 171 1.84 13.23 6.70
C LEU A 171 0.82 13.84 7.67
N ARG A 172 0.52 13.17 8.79
CA ARG A 172 -0.45 13.69 9.78
C ARG A 172 0.00 14.97 10.50
N VAL A 173 1.29 15.30 10.47
CA VAL A 173 1.80 16.60 10.97
C VAL A 173 1.39 17.73 10.03
N ILE A 174 1.28 17.42 8.73
CA ILE A 174 0.91 18.42 7.70
C ILE A 174 -0.61 18.59 7.67
N SER A 175 -1.36 17.49 7.62
CA SER A 175 -2.82 17.53 7.59
C SER A 175 -3.45 16.24 8.14
N LYS A 176 -4.73 16.32 8.53
CA LYS A 176 -5.52 15.11 8.77
C LYS A 176 -5.71 14.34 7.46
N PRO A 177 -5.67 12.98 7.50
CA PRO A 177 -5.97 12.18 6.33
C PRO A 177 -7.45 12.29 5.93
N GLN A 178 -7.71 12.19 4.64
CA GLN A 178 -9.03 11.81 4.17
C GLN A 178 -9.17 10.30 4.28
N VAL A 179 -10.03 9.83 5.17
CA VAL A 179 -10.39 8.41 5.24
C VAL A 179 -11.51 8.18 4.24
N MET A 180 -11.22 7.42 3.19
CA MET A 180 -12.21 7.10 2.17
C MET A 180 -13.24 6.09 2.72
N SER A 181 -14.50 6.23 2.31
CA SER A 181 -15.51 5.20 2.57
C SER A 181 -15.37 3.97 1.67
N LEU A 182 -14.49 4.06 0.69
CA LEU A 182 -14.15 3.03 -0.29
C LEU A 182 -13.26 1.94 0.32
N GLU A 183 -13.48 0.69 -0.10
CA GLU A 183 -12.76 -0.46 0.42
C GLU A 183 -11.73 -0.99 -0.57
N VAL A 184 -10.57 -1.39 -0.05
CA VAL A 184 -9.60 -2.23 -0.75
C VAL A 184 -9.66 -3.64 -0.18
N VAL A 185 -9.58 -4.62 -1.05
CA VAL A 185 -9.60 -6.05 -0.67
C VAL A 185 -8.18 -6.57 -0.68
N SER A 186 -7.66 -6.93 0.50
CA SER A 186 -6.34 -7.52 0.66
C SER A 186 -6.44 -9.01 0.97
N SER A 187 -5.44 -9.78 0.53
CA SER A 187 -5.40 -11.23 0.73
C SER A 187 -5.41 -11.63 2.19
N SER A 188 -6.24 -12.63 2.53
CA SER A 188 -6.23 -13.28 3.84
C SER A 188 -5.18 -14.39 3.96
N ARG A 189 -4.41 -14.69 2.89
CA ARG A 189 -3.44 -15.80 2.81
C ARG A 189 -2.51 -15.85 4.03
N ARG A 190 -1.89 -14.74 4.38
CA ARG A 190 -0.99 -14.64 5.53
C ARG A 190 -1.65 -15.06 6.86
N TRP A 191 -2.93 -14.70 7.02
CA TRP A 191 -3.72 -15.05 8.22
C TRP A 191 -4.10 -16.52 8.24
N GLU A 192 -4.27 -17.12 7.07
CA GLU A 192 -4.61 -18.53 6.90
C GLU A 192 -3.38 -19.43 7.16
N GLU A 193 -2.24 -19.08 6.58
CA GLU A 193 -0.99 -19.84 6.69
C GLU A 193 -0.38 -19.76 8.09
N ASN A 194 -0.32 -18.58 8.69
CA ASN A 194 0.35 -18.37 9.98
C ASN A 194 -0.59 -18.47 11.19
N GLY A 195 -1.89 -18.59 10.95
CA GLY A 195 -2.92 -18.56 11.99
C GLY A 195 -3.25 -17.14 12.47
N VAL A 196 -4.54 -16.90 12.66
CA VAL A 196 -5.09 -15.56 12.98
C VAL A 196 -4.50 -14.99 14.28
N ILE A 197 -4.57 -15.75 15.38
CA ILE A 197 -4.15 -15.26 16.70
C ILE A 197 -2.65 -14.94 16.70
N ARG A 198 -1.83 -15.83 16.13
CA ARG A 198 -0.38 -15.64 16.05
C ARG A 198 -0.05 -14.38 15.26
N THR A 199 -0.71 -14.17 14.13
CA THR A 199 -0.49 -13.00 13.28
C THR A 199 -0.88 -11.70 14.00
N VAL A 200 -2.04 -11.67 14.69
CA VAL A 200 -2.47 -10.52 15.49
C VAL A 200 -1.44 -10.19 16.56
N VAL A 201 -1.06 -11.18 17.38
CA VAL A 201 -0.10 -10.98 18.48
C VAL A 201 1.24 -10.49 17.94
N LEU A 202 1.76 -11.11 16.86
CA LEU A 202 3.01 -10.70 16.23
C LEU A 202 2.95 -9.25 15.77
N MET A 203 1.91 -8.87 15.01
CA MET A 203 1.77 -7.50 14.49
C MET A 203 1.66 -6.46 15.61
N TRP A 204 0.92 -6.78 16.68
CA TRP A 204 0.80 -5.88 17.82
C TRP A 204 2.11 -5.73 18.58
N THR A 205 2.83 -6.83 18.81
CA THR A 205 4.14 -6.83 19.47
C THR A 205 5.16 -6.02 18.68
N LEU A 206 5.25 -6.24 17.35
CA LEU A 206 6.17 -5.49 16.49
C LEU A 206 5.84 -3.98 16.48
N ARG A 207 4.55 -3.62 16.44
CA ARG A 207 4.14 -2.21 16.51
C ARG A 207 4.45 -1.59 17.85
N ALA A 208 4.13 -2.27 18.97
CA ALA A 208 4.45 -1.80 20.31
C ALA A 208 5.97 -1.59 20.48
N ALA A 209 6.78 -2.56 20.07
CA ALA A 209 8.23 -2.46 20.10
C ALA A 209 8.75 -1.27 19.26
N TYR A 210 8.18 -1.04 18.06
CA TYR A 210 8.53 0.12 17.25
C TYR A 210 8.19 1.45 17.96
N PHE A 211 7.04 1.54 18.61
CA PHE A 211 6.67 2.74 19.39
C PHE A 211 7.53 2.93 20.64
N CYS A 212 8.10 1.85 21.20
CA CYS A 212 9.08 1.92 22.27
C CYS A 212 10.51 2.21 21.78
N GLY A 213 10.70 2.48 20.48
CA GLY A 213 12.01 2.88 19.93
C GLY A 213 12.89 1.73 19.46
N VAL A 214 12.37 0.50 19.38
CA VAL A 214 13.13 -0.63 18.81
C VAL A 214 13.38 -0.40 17.32
N SER A 215 14.61 -0.58 16.88
CA SER A 215 15.03 -0.38 15.49
C SER A 215 14.24 -1.26 14.51
N PRO A 216 13.72 -0.71 13.39
CA PRO A 216 13.05 -1.47 12.33
C PRO A 216 13.88 -2.62 11.76
N ASN A 217 15.21 -2.47 11.70
CA ASN A 217 16.11 -3.53 11.23
C ASN A 217 16.12 -4.74 12.17
N LEU A 218 15.96 -4.52 13.47
CA LEU A 218 15.84 -5.60 14.45
C LEU A 218 14.45 -6.26 14.34
N LEU A 219 13.39 -5.45 14.20
CA LEU A 219 12.02 -5.95 14.07
C LEU A 219 11.82 -6.82 12.82
N LYS A 220 12.48 -6.48 11.72
CA LYS A 220 12.42 -7.26 10.46
C LYS A 220 12.85 -8.72 10.65
N LYS A 221 13.73 -9.03 11.62
CA LYS A 221 14.19 -10.41 11.88
C LYS A 221 13.09 -11.31 12.46
N PHE A 222 12.02 -10.72 12.98
CA PHE A 222 10.89 -11.43 13.59
C PHE A 222 9.61 -11.38 12.72
N TYR A 223 9.66 -10.64 11.63
CA TYR A 223 8.56 -10.46 10.68
C TYR A 223 8.62 -11.49 9.56
#